data_bda6645f364119f6ec278031e3ded33f
#
_entry.id   bda6645f364119f6ec278031e3ded33f
#
_cell.length_a   1.000
_cell.length_b   1.000
_cell.length_c   1.000
_cell.angle_alpha   90.00
_cell.angle_beta   90.00
_cell.angle_gamma   90.00
#
_symmetry.space_group_name_H-M   'P 1'
#
loop_
_entity.id
_entity.type
_entity.pdbx_description
1 polymer ?
#
loop_
_entity_poly.entity_id
_entity_poly.type
_entity_poly.pdbx_seq_one_letter_code
_entity_poly.pdbx_strand_id
1 'polypeptide(L)'
;KNIEDNIELQAFVQIPLSFILKRADSILLFLLFYGLFVGILYGSYKWGIKKLNAVLLEKKVIETKVVEKPVVAFVRSFSKEGTLPFGLRFDRKSGILIYKSIHVTLSGQGLKLFTHLINSQQSVIAPQIIYSQILGNALKKEKIGKAERDAVSAAIVRLRESLAPMPFIQIKSCRGTGYQLIISNPEEI
;
A
#
# COMPACT_ATOMS: atom_id res chain seq x y z
N LYS A 1 -20.09 2.62 -79.87
CA LYS A 1 -19.52 1.90 -78.68
C LYS A 1 -19.37 2.81 -77.45
N ASN A 2 -19.98 4.03 -77.46
CA ASN A 2 -19.85 4.99 -76.30
C ASN A 2 -21.17 5.59 -75.82
N ILE A 3 -22.30 4.96 -76.10
CA ILE A 3 -23.63 5.51 -75.68
C ILE A 3 -24.22 4.71 -74.51
N GLU A 4 -23.88 3.44 -74.33
CA GLU A 4 -24.42 2.61 -73.25
C GLU A 4 -23.77 2.92 -71.87
N ASP A 5 -22.51 3.31 -71.84
CA ASP A 5 -21.77 3.59 -70.59
C ASP A 5 -22.25 4.89 -69.90
N ASN A 6 -22.96 5.77 -70.62
CA ASN A 6 -23.48 7.03 -70.02
C ASN A 6 -24.87 6.88 -69.36
N ILE A 7 -25.57 5.79 -69.60
CA ILE A 7 -26.93 5.61 -69.03
C ILE A 7 -26.83 4.99 -67.63
N GLU A 8 -25.85 4.17 -67.33
CA GLU A 8 -25.66 3.61 -65.97
C GLU A 8 -25.20 4.64 -64.93
N LEU A 9 -24.44 5.65 -65.34
CA LEU A 9 -23.95 6.68 -64.40
C LEU A 9 -25.03 7.68 -64.00
N GLN A 10 -26.09 7.88 -64.81
CA GLN A 10 -27.20 8.77 -64.44
C GLN A 10 -28.26 8.12 -63.55
N ALA A 11 -28.33 6.81 -63.49
CA ALA A 11 -29.26 6.10 -62.61
C ALA A 11 -28.87 6.14 -61.13
N PHE A 12 -27.60 6.39 -60.81
CA PHE A 12 -27.10 6.41 -59.43
C PHE A 12 -27.30 7.75 -58.70
N VAL A 13 -27.72 8.81 -59.35
CA VAL A 13 -27.76 10.17 -58.75
C VAL A 13 -29.15 10.60 -58.31
N GLN A 14 -30.20 9.81 -58.53
CA GLN A 14 -31.55 10.16 -58.05
C GLN A 14 -32.01 9.42 -56.81
N ILE A 15 -31.22 9.46 -55.74
CA ILE A 15 -31.74 9.23 -54.40
C ILE A 15 -32.56 10.49 -54.03
N PRO A 16 -33.89 10.41 -53.87
CA PRO A 16 -34.68 11.58 -53.58
C PRO A 16 -34.21 12.22 -52.28
N LEU A 17 -33.93 13.52 -52.35
CA LEU A 17 -33.45 14.31 -51.20
C LEU A 17 -34.36 14.15 -49.97
N SER A 18 -35.65 13.87 -50.19
CA SER A 18 -36.63 13.56 -49.16
C SER A 18 -36.34 12.30 -48.36
N PHE A 19 -35.64 11.31 -48.95
CA PHE A 19 -35.26 10.08 -48.25
C PHE A 19 -34.06 10.31 -47.33
N ILE A 20 -33.12 11.17 -47.74
CA ILE A 20 -31.97 11.59 -46.95
C ILE A 20 -32.41 12.47 -45.80
N LEU A 21 -33.31 13.42 -46.00
CA LEU A 21 -33.84 14.29 -44.96
C LEU A 21 -34.60 13.50 -43.87
N LYS A 22 -35.48 12.55 -44.25
CA LYS A 22 -36.22 11.70 -43.30
C LYS A 22 -35.30 10.82 -42.45
N ARG A 23 -34.12 10.44 -42.97
CA ARG A 23 -33.14 9.66 -42.26
C ARG A 23 -32.22 10.51 -41.40
N ALA A 24 -32.02 11.77 -41.79
CA ALA A 24 -31.20 12.74 -41.00
C ALA A 24 -31.85 13.05 -39.64
N ASP A 25 -33.19 13.20 -39.59
CA ASP A 25 -33.91 13.43 -38.33
C ASP A 25 -33.74 12.26 -37.35
N SER A 26 -33.82 11.01 -37.85
CA SER A 26 -33.60 9.81 -37.03
C SER A 26 -32.16 9.69 -36.54
N ILE A 27 -31.19 10.06 -37.36
CA ILE A 27 -29.75 10.05 -36.98
C ILE A 27 -29.48 11.14 -35.93
N LEU A 28 -30.05 12.32 -36.10
CA LEU A 28 -29.90 13.43 -35.17
C LEU A 28 -30.50 13.10 -33.81
N LEU A 29 -31.66 12.48 -33.79
CA LEU A 29 -32.34 12.02 -32.59
C LEU A 29 -31.51 10.93 -31.87
N PHE A 30 -30.93 10.00 -32.61
CA PHE A 30 -30.07 8.96 -32.08
C PHE A 30 -28.79 9.54 -31.45
N LEU A 31 -28.15 10.52 -32.13
CA LEU A 31 -26.96 11.21 -31.60
C LEU A 31 -27.26 11.98 -30.31
N LEU A 32 -28.47 12.58 -30.23
CA LEU A 32 -28.90 13.31 -29.05
C LEU A 32 -29.12 12.37 -27.86
N PHE A 33 -29.79 11.23 -28.06
CA PHE A 33 -29.95 10.20 -27.03
C PHE A 33 -28.61 9.60 -26.61
N TYR A 34 -27.71 9.33 -27.57
CA TYR A 34 -26.37 8.79 -27.27
C TYR A 34 -25.54 9.79 -26.44
N GLY A 35 -25.54 11.07 -26.79
CA GLY A 35 -24.89 12.13 -26.04
C GLY A 35 -25.42 12.24 -24.61
N LEU A 36 -26.73 12.15 -24.43
CA LEU A 36 -27.37 12.19 -23.11
C LEU A 36 -26.99 10.96 -22.27
N PHE A 37 -26.98 9.78 -22.88
CA PHE A 37 -26.59 8.54 -22.23
C PHE A 37 -25.12 8.55 -21.77
N VAL A 38 -24.19 9.00 -22.63
CA VAL A 38 -22.77 9.16 -22.30
C VAL A 38 -22.59 10.20 -21.19
N GLY A 39 -23.35 11.30 -21.21
CA GLY A 39 -23.34 12.31 -20.16
C GLY A 39 -23.77 11.77 -18.80
N ILE A 40 -24.80 10.95 -18.74
CA ILE A 40 -25.27 10.28 -17.51
C ILE A 40 -24.21 9.31 -16.98
N LEU A 41 -23.60 8.50 -17.86
CA LEU A 41 -22.54 7.56 -17.47
C LEU A 41 -21.33 8.30 -16.91
N TYR A 42 -20.89 9.37 -17.56
CA TYR A 42 -19.77 10.19 -17.10
C TYR A 42 -20.05 10.88 -15.76
N GLY A 43 -21.27 11.41 -15.60
CA GLY A 43 -21.72 12.01 -14.34
C GLY A 43 -21.72 11.00 -13.18
N SER A 44 -22.28 9.81 -13.42
CA SER A 44 -22.32 8.71 -12.46
C SER A 44 -20.92 8.24 -12.05
N TYR A 45 -20.02 8.11 -13.03
CA TYR A 45 -18.63 7.75 -12.81
C TYR A 45 -17.91 8.79 -11.94
N LYS A 46 -18.04 10.06 -12.28
CA LYS A 46 -17.42 11.17 -11.54
C LYS A 46 -17.96 11.29 -10.11
N TRP A 47 -19.26 11.05 -9.92
CA TRP A 47 -19.88 11.04 -8.61
C TRP A 47 -19.44 9.83 -7.78
N GLY A 48 -19.31 8.64 -8.38
CA GLY A 48 -18.79 7.44 -7.74
C GLY A 48 -17.36 7.60 -7.25
N ILE A 49 -16.47 8.21 -8.05
CA ILE A 49 -15.08 8.50 -7.64
C ILE A 49 -15.04 9.50 -6.49
N LYS A 50 -15.85 10.56 -6.50
CA LYS A 50 -15.92 11.51 -5.37
C LYS A 50 -16.34 10.82 -4.09
N LYS A 51 -17.33 9.94 -4.14
CA LYS A 51 -17.82 9.19 -2.99
C LYS A 51 -16.78 8.19 -2.48
N LEU A 52 -16.08 7.50 -3.40
CA LEU A 52 -15.01 6.58 -3.05
C LEU A 52 -13.82 7.30 -2.38
N ASN A 53 -13.41 8.45 -2.92
CA ASN A 53 -12.33 9.25 -2.34
C ASN A 53 -12.71 9.84 -0.97
N ALA A 54 -13.97 10.22 -0.76
CA ALA A 54 -14.45 10.68 0.55
C ALA A 54 -14.38 9.55 1.59
N VAL A 55 -14.83 8.33 1.24
CA VAL A 55 -14.75 7.15 2.11
C VAL A 55 -13.30 6.75 2.40
N LEU A 56 -12.41 6.83 1.39
CA LEU A 56 -10.98 6.54 1.57
C LEU A 56 -10.28 7.57 2.45
N LEU A 57 -10.65 8.86 2.33
CA LEU A 57 -10.14 9.92 3.20
C LEU A 57 -10.64 9.76 4.63
N GLU A 58 -11.91 9.41 4.81
CA GLU A 58 -12.51 9.15 6.12
C GLU A 58 -11.86 7.93 6.80
N LYS A 59 -11.59 6.87 6.03
CA LYS A 59 -10.88 5.68 6.51
C LYS A 59 -9.42 6.00 6.88
N LYS A 60 -8.73 6.83 6.09
CA LYS A 60 -7.38 7.32 6.39
C LYS A 60 -7.35 8.19 7.65
N VAL A 61 -8.36 9.05 7.85
CA VAL A 61 -8.48 9.90 9.04
C VAL A 61 -8.80 9.08 10.28
N ILE A 62 -9.59 8.01 10.16
CA ILE A 62 -9.87 7.09 11.27
C ILE A 62 -8.63 6.28 11.62
N GLU A 63 -7.89 5.76 10.64
CA GLU A 63 -6.62 5.06 10.88
C GLU A 63 -5.56 5.98 11.51
N THR A 64 -5.46 7.24 11.10
CA THR A 64 -4.57 8.22 11.73
C THR A 64 -5.04 8.62 13.13
N LYS A 65 -6.34 8.79 13.38
CA LYS A 65 -6.84 9.16 14.71
C LYS A 65 -6.75 8.04 15.75
N VAL A 66 -6.87 6.78 15.34
CA VAL A 66 -6.70 5.62 16.24
C VAL A 66 -5.24 5.41 16.63
N VAL A 67 -4.29 5.83 15.77
CA VAL A 67 -2.86 5.72 16.02
C VAL A 67 -2.30 6.93 16.82
N GLU A 68 -2.98 8.09 16.81
CA GLU A 68 -2.41 9.32 17.38
C GLU A 68 -2.53 9.49 18.90
N LYS A 69 -3.30 8.69 19.64
CA LYS A 69 -3.50 8.97 21.08
C LYS A 69 -2.46 8.43 22.06
N PRO A 70 -1.62 7.40 21.79
CA PRO A 70 -0.46 7.15 22.64
C PRO A 70 0.92 7.36 21.99
N VAL A 71 1.00 7.55 20.66
CA VAL A 71 2.27 7.48 19.92
C VAL A 71 3.00 8.84 19.86
N VAL A 72 2.29 9.96 19.88
CA VAL A 72 2.89 11.30 19.66
C VAL A 72 3.74 11.79 20.84
N ALA A 73 3.51 11.32 22.05
CA ALA A 73 4.37 11.67 23.19
C ALA A 73 5.75 10.97 23.15
N PHE A 74 5.90 9.97 22.29
CA PHE A 74 7.01 9.03 22.30
C PHE A 74 8.12 9.29 21.28
N VAL A 75 7.83 10.03 20.20
CA VAL A 75 8.77 10.23 19.07
C VAL A 75 9.96 11.13 19.43
N ARG A 76 9.93 11.85 20.57
CA ARG A 76 10.97 12.83 20.90
C ARG A 76 12.19 12.34 21.68
N SER A 77 12.29 11.06 22.07
CA SER A 77 13.38 10.62 22.96
C SER A 77 14.30 9.53 22.42
N PHE A 78 14.44 9.39 21.11
CA PHE A 78 15.56 8.61 20.56
C PHE A 78 16.83 9.49 20.60
N SER A 79 17.47 9.56 21.76
CA SER A 79 18.79 10.19 21.89
C SER A 79 19.83 9.34 21.14
N LYS A 80 20.88 10.02 20.63
CA LYS A 80 21.99 9.42 19.87
C LYS A 80 22.80 8.34 20.63
N GLU A 81 22.51 8.07 21.87
CA GLU A 81 23.33 7.26 22.80
C GLU A 81 22.64 5.94 23.18
N GLY A 82 22.10 5.18 22.24
CA GLY A 82 21.75 3.77 22.53
C GLY A 82 20.68 3.52 23.60
N THR A 83 20.14 4.57 24.22
CA THR A 83 19.08 4.46 25.23
C THR A 83 17.72 4.52 24.54
N LEU A 84 17.02 3.40 24.61
CA LEU A 84 15.65 3.27 24.14
C LEU A 84 14.66 3.77 25.22
N PRO A 85 13.37 3.89 24.90
CA PRO A 85 12.37 4.32 25.84
C PRO A 85 12.30 3.43 27.09
N PHE A 86 11.76 3.99 28.18
CA PHE A 86 11.54 3.32 29.46
C PHE A 86 12.81 2.74 30.13
N GLY A 87 13.99 3.31 29.84
CA GLY A 87 15.25 2.80 30.40
C GLY A 87 15.76 1.51 29.80
N LEU A 88 15.21 1.09 28.67
CA LEU A 88 15.72 -0.02 27.86
C LEU A 88 17.07 0.40 27.25
N ARG A 89 18.09 -0.38 27.44
CA ARG A 89 19.43 -0.18 26.86
C ARG A 89 19.68 -1.22 25.79
N PHE A 90 20.21 -0.80 24.67
CA PHE A 90 20.60 -1.71 23.57
C PHE A 90 22.03 -1.44 23.14
N ASP A 91 22.91 -2.38 23.42
CA ASP A 91 24.25 -2.38 22.88
C ASP A 91 24.27 -3.06 21.50
N ARG A 92 24.42 -2.24 20.47
CA ARG A 92 24.42 -2.73 19.07
C ARG A 92 25.65 -3.59 18.74
N LYS A 93 26.75 -3.43 19.46
CA LYS A 93 27.98 -4.17 19.17
C LYS A 93 27.89 -5.59 19.73
N SER A 94 27.47 -5.73 20.97
CA SER A 94 27.30 -7.03 21.62
C SER A 94 25.95 -7.69 21.32
N GLY A 95 24.96 -6.94 20.81
CA GLY A 95 23.59 -7.41 20.57
C GLY A 95 22.79 -7.62 21.85
N ILE A 96 23.21 -7.00 22.97
CA ILE A 96 22.56 -7.19 24.26
C ILE A 96 21.52 -6.11 24.50
N LEU A 97 20.29 -6.56 24.81
CA LEU A 97 19.21 -5.74 25.35
C LEU A 97 19.16 -5.89 26.85
N ILE A 98 19.09 -4.77 27.57
CA ILE A 98 19.07 -4.74 29.02
C ILE A 98 17.88 -3.90 29.51
N TYR A 99 17.04 -4.49 30.32
CA TYR A 99 15.99 -3.79 31.04
C TYR A 99 15.92 -4.28 32.49
N LYS A 100 16.19 -3.39 33.42
CA LYS A 100 16.33 -3.75 34.86
C LYS A 100 17.32 -4.93 35.02
N SER A 101 16.85 -6.07 35.49
CA SER A 101 17.62 -7.32 35.65
C SER A 101 17.49 -8.30 34.48
N ILE A 102 16.71 -7.95 33.46
CA ILE A 102 16.46 -8.83 32.32
C ILE A 102 17.47 -8.52 31.22
N HIS A 103 18.14 -9.54 30.74
CA HIS A 103 19.13 -9.48 29.65
C HIS A 103 18.68 -10.40 28.52
N VAL A 104 18.64 -9.89 27.31
CA VAL A 104 18.36 -10.66 26.09
C VAL A 104 19.48 -10.45 25.11
N THR A 105 20.10 -11.54 24.64
CA THR A 105 21.17 -11.48 23.64
C THR A 105 20.62 -11.81 22.28
N LEU A 106 20.74 -10.87 21.35
CA LEU A 106 20.39 -11.04 19.93
C LEU A 106 21.65 -11.29 19.11
N SER A 107 21.63 -12.26 18.22
CA SER A 107 22.78 -12.60 17.37
C SER A 107 22.38 -12.71 15.89
N GLY A 108 23.37 -12.63 15.03
CA GLY A 108 23.21 -12.91 13.60
C GLY A 108 22.09 -12.09 12.92
N GLN A 109 21.16 -12.79 12.29
CA GLN A 109 20.04 -12.16 11.58
C GLN A 109 19.07 -11.45 12.52
N GLY A 110 18.85 -11.97 13.72
CA GLY A 110 17.99 -11.35 14.74
C GLY A 110 18.48 -9.98 15.15
N LEU A 111 19.79 -9.84 15.38
CA LEU A 111 20.43 -8.57 15.71
C LEU A 111 20.28 -7.54 14.57
N LYS A 112 20.55 -7.95 13.33
CA LYS A 112 20.40 -7.08 12.16
C LYS A 112 18.95 -6.61 12.01
N LEU A 113 18.00 -7.53 12.12
CA LEU A 113 16.58 -7.26 12.00
C LEU A 113 16.09 -6.30 13.10
N PHE A 114 16.46 -6.56 14.36
CA PHE A 114 16.10 -5.71 15.48
C PHE A 114 16.70 -4.30 15.35
N THR A 115 17.98 -4.21 14.97
CA THR A 115 18.64 -2.91 14.73
C THR A 115 17.94 -2.12 13.62
N HIS A 116 17.51 -2.79 12.55
CA HIS A 116 16.80 -2.14 11.47
C HIS A 116 15.40 -1.67 11.90
N LEU A 117 14.68 -2.49 12.66
CA LEU A 117 13.37 -2.13 13.22
C LEU A 117 13.46 -0.93 14.17
N ILE A 118 14.49 -0.84 15.01
CA ILE A 118 14.71 0.34 15.87
C ILE A 118 15.01 1.57 15.03
N ASN A 119 15.90 1.46 14.05
CA ASN A 119 16.28 2.60 13.20
C ASN A 119 15.13 3.11 12.34
N SER A 120 14.14 2.29 12.05
CA SER A 120 12.93 2.70 11.32
C SER A 120 11.99 3.59 12.13
N GLN A 121 12.32 3.89 13.39
CA GLN A 121 11.53 4.77 14.26
C GLN A 121 10.04 4.36 14.33
N GLN A 122 9.79 3.09 14.52
CA GLN A 122 8.44 2.51 14.56
C GLN A 122 7.66 2.55 13.22
N SER A 123 8.31 2.90 12.13
CA SER A 123 7.71 2.79 10.80
C SER A 123 7.50 1.31 10.43
N VAL A 124 6.51 1.06 9.57
CA VAL A 124 6.28 -0.29 9.04
C VAL A 124 7.33 -0.62 8.00
N ILE A 125 8.06 -1.71 8.19
CA ILE A 125 9.08 -2.19 7.25
C ILE A 125 8.47 -3.24 6.33
N ALA A 126 8.56 -3.02 5.03
CA ALA A 126 8.06 -3.95 4.03
C ALA A 126 8.87 -5.27 4.01
N PRO A 127 8.23 -6.42 3.77
CA PRO A 127 8.91 -7.72 3.73
C PRO A 127 10.05 -7.78 2.70
N GLN A 128 9.95 -7.03 1.60
CA GLN A 128 10.99 -6.92 0.57
C GLN A 128 12.29 -6.37 1.13
N ILE A 129 12.20 -5.32 1.98
CA ILE A 129 13.35 -4.68 2.62
C ILE A 129 14.00 -5.67 3.60
N ILE A 130 13.21 -6.38 4.39
CA ILE A 130 13.70 -7.39 5.32
C ILE A 130 14.45 -8.49 4.56
N TYR A 131 13.87 -9.01 3.48
CA TYR A 131 14.46 -10.08 2.69
C TYR A 131 15.78 -9.65 2.03
N SER A 132 15.80 -8.50 1.36
CA SER A 132 16.96 -8.05 0.60
C SER A 132 18.07 -7.47 1.47
N GLN A 133 17.75 -6.58 2.40
CA GLN A 133 18.76 -5.82 3.15
C GLN A 133 19.18 -6.52 4.44
N ILE A 134 18.28 -7.25 5.09
CA ILE A 134 18.54 -7.84 6.40
C ILE A 134 18.95 -9.30 6.28
N LEU A 135 18.20 -10.09 5.49
CA LEU A 135 18.57 -11.49 5.25
C LEU A 135 19.70 -11.63 4.22
N GLY A 136 20.06 -10.55 3.52
CA GLY A 136 21.18 -10.52 2.58
C GLY A 136 20.91 -11.31 1.30
N ASN A 137 19.65 -11.51 0.92
CA ASN A 137 19.25 -12.28 -0.23
C ASN A 137 18.88 -11.36 -1.40
N ALA A 138 19.41 -11.64 -2.59
CA ALA A 138 19.00 -10.91 -3.78
C ALA A 138 17.56 -11.25 -4.18
N LEU A 139 16.75 -10.23 -4.41
CA LEU A 139 15.43 -10.40 -4.99
C LEU A 139 15.57 -10.75 -6.48
N LYS A 140 15.09 -11.92 -6.88
CA LYS A 140 15.07 -12.36 -8.28
C LYS A 140 14.02 -11.65 -9.12
N LYS A 141 13.02 -11.04 -8.48
CA LYS A 141 11.90 -10.33 -9.10
C LYS A 141 11.58 -9.08 -8.29
N GLU A 142 10.94 -8.12 -8.93
CA GLU A 142 10.48 -6.88 -8.27
C GLU A 142 9.48 -7.14 -7.13
N LYS A 143 8.70 -8.23 -7.24
CA LYS A 143 7.73 -8.63 -6.20
C LYS A 143 8.26 -9.85 -5.44
N ILE A 144 8.10 -9.80 -4.12
CA ILE A 144 8.45 -10.89 -3.22
C ILE A 144 7.50 -12.09 -3.42
N GLY A 145 8.05 -13.27 -3.67
CA GLY A 145 7.34 -14.52 -3.82
C GLY A 145 6.87 -15.13 -2.50
N LYS A 146 6.27 -16.33 -2.55
CA LYS A 146 5.82 -17.04 -1.35
C LYS A 146 7.01 -17.48 -0.49
N ALA A 147 8.02 -18.11 -1.08
CA ALA A 147 9.20 -18.60 -0.37
C ALA A 147 9.96 -17.49 0.37
N GLU A 148 10.10 -16.33 -0.27
CA GLU A 148 10.75 -15.18 0.34
C GLU A 148 9.93 -14.62 1.51
N ARG A 149 8.59 -14.60 1.39
CA ARG A 149 7.70 -14.20 2.50
C ARG A 149 7.77 -15.16 3.67
N ASP A 150 7.82 -16.47 3.39
CA ASP A 150 7.96 -17.49 4.42
C ASP A 150 9.30 -17.36 5.16
N ALA A 151 10.40 -17.06 4.44
CA ALA A 151 11.69 -16.79 5.04
C ALA A 151 11.68 -15.57 5.97
N VAL A 152 11.04 -14.48 5.55
CA VAL A 152 10.85 -13.28 6.38
C VAL A 152 10.01 -13.60 7.61
N SER A 153 8.90 -14.32 7.44
CA SER A 153 8.03 -14.72 8.55
C SER A 153 8.79 -15.58 9.57
N ALA A 154 9.60 -16.52 9.12
CA ALA A 154 10.44 -17.35 9.99
C ALA A 154 11.45 -16.50 10.76
N ALA A 155 12.08 -15.51 10.13
CA ALA A 155 13.02 -14.61 10.80
C ALA A 155 12.32 -13.76 11.89
N ILE A 156 11.12 -13.28 11.61
CA ILE A 156 10.29 -12.53 12.57
C ILE A 156 9.88 -13.41 13.75
N VAL A 157 9.49 -14.66 13.51
CA VAL A 157 9.11 -15.60 14.58
C VAL A 157 10.29 -15.84 15.52
N ARG A 158 11.47 -16.16 14.97
CA ARG A 158 12.70 -16.34 15.78
C ARG A 158 13.06 -15.11 16.60
N LEU A 159 12.89 -13.91 16.03
CA LEU A 159 13.15 -12.68 16.76
C LEU A 159 12.12 -12.47 17.89
N ARG A 160 10.85 -12.77 17.68
CA ARG A 160 9.81 -12.73 18.73
C ARG A 160 10.12 -13.71 19.86
N GLU A 161 10.55 -14.93 19.53
CA GLU A 161 10.97 -15.94 20.52
C GLU A 161 12.16 -15.43 21.35
N SER A 162 13.15 -14.81 20.71
CA SER A 162 14.28 -14.21 21.41
C SER A 162 13.87 -13.05 22.32
N LEU A 163 12.84 -12.31 21.97
CA LEU A 163 12.31 -11.18 22.75
C LEU A 163 11.25 -11.59 23.79
N ALA A 164 10.88 -12.87 23.87
CA ALA A 164 9.86 -13.37 24.80
C ALA A 164 10.09 -12.97 26.28
N PRO A 165 11.36 -12.87 26.80
CA PRO A 165 11.60 -12.40 28.16
C PRO A 165 11.22 -10.91 28.40
N MET A 166 10.99 -10.14 27.34
CA MET A 166 10.63 -8.71 27.37
C MET A 166 9.29 -8.48 26.67
N PRO A 167 8.13 -8.83 27.26
CA PRO A 167 6.83 -8.83 26.62
C PRO A 167 6.34 -7.43 26.19
N PHE A 168 6.93 -6.37 26.76
CA PHE A 168 6.68 -4.98 26.37
C PHE A 168 7.32 -4.59 25.02
N ILE A 169 8.19 -5.45 24.46
CA ILE A 169 8.76 -5.31 23.11
C ILE A 169 8.01 -6.26 22.18
N GLN A 170 7.22 -5.72 21.27
CA GLN A 170 6.41 -6.50 20.38
C GLN A 170 6.70 -6.17 18.91
N ILE A 171 6.69 -7.19 18.05
CA ILE A 171 6.76 -7.00 16.60
C ILE A 171 5.37 -7.26 16.04
N LYS A 172 4.68 -6.20 15.67
CA LYS A 172 3.33 -6.28 15.08
C LYS A 172 3.41 -6.56 13.59
N SER A 173 2.58 -7.48 13.11
CA SER A 173 2.38 -7.68 11.67
C SER A 173 1.29 -6.73 11.18
N CYS A 174 1.62 -5.86 10.24
CA CYS A 174 0.70 -4.95 9.58
C CYS A 174 0.23 -5.60 8.28
N ARG A 175 -1.04 -6.01 8.22
CA ARG A 175 -1.61 -6.78 7.09
C ARG A 175 -1.37 -6.07 5.76
N GLY A 176 -0.73 -6.75 4.82
CA GLY A 176 -0.44 -6.24 3.48
C GLY A 176 0.71 -5.24 3.39
N THR A 177 1.24 -4.72 4.52
CA THR A 177 2.26 -3.65 4.52
C THR A 177 3.60 -4.14 5.03
N GLY A 178 3.64 -4.89 6.16
CA GLY A 178 4.91 -5.38 6.70
C GLY A 178 4.90 -5.59 8.21
N TYR A 179 6.01 -5.21 8.85
CA TYR A 179 6.25 -5.42 10.27
C TYR A 179 6.68 -4.12 10.95
N GLN A 180 6.24 -3.94 12.18
CA GLN A 180 6.49 -2.75 13.00
C GLN A 180 6.94 -3.16 14.39
N LEU A 181 7.98 -2.50 14.93
CA LEU A 181 8.39 -2.65 16.32
C LEU A 181 7.56 -1.72 17.21
N ILE A 182 7.00 -2.27 18.27
CA ILE A 182 6.29 -1.53 19.30
C ILE A 182 6.98 -1.78 20.63
N ILE A 183 7.31 -0.70 21.34
CA ILE A 183 7.84 -0.76 22.70
C ILE A 183 6.81 -0.06 23.59
N SER A 184 6.12 -0.83 24.41
CA SER A 184 5.08 -0.34 25.35
C SER A 184 5.72 0.02 26.69
N ASN A 185 4.98 0.76 27.52
CA ASN A 185 5.42 1.00 28.89
C ASN A 185 5.38 -0.31 29.69
N PRO A 186 6.51 -0.79 30.24
CA PRO A 186 6.54 -2.04 31.00
C PRO A 186 5.74 -1.98 32.32
N GLU A 187 5.38 -0.79 32.79
CA GLU A 187 4.62 -0.59 34.04
C GLU A 187 3.09 -0.65 33.80
N GLU A 188 2.67 -0.71 32.53
CA GLU A 188 1.26 -0.79 32.14
C GLU A 188 0.87 -2.20 31.66
N ILE A 189 1.78 -3.17 31.70
CA ILE A 189 1.58 -4.58 31.31
C ILE A 189 1.55 -5.43 32.57
#